data_ce437eab17d52a8c02b1704d3bc3a5a0
#
_entry.id   ce437eab17d52a8c02b1704d3bc3a5a0
#
_cell.length_a   1.000
_cell.length_b   1.000
_cell.length_c   1.000
_cell.angle_alpha   90.00
_cell.angle_beta   90.00
_cell.angle_gamma   90.00
#
_symmetry.space_group_name_H-M   'P 1'
#
loop_
_entity.id
_entity.type
_entity.pdbx_description
1 polymer ?
#
loop_
_entity_poly.entity_id
_entity_poly.type
_entity_poly.pdbx_seq_one_letter_code
_entity_poly.pdbx_strand_id
1 'polypeptide(L)'
;VSGNEDHPAPILDAIGKTPLVRLQRLAPAGGAEVLVKLEYFSPTGSYKDRMARALIEGAERRGVLQPGQRVVEFTGGSTGSSLAFVCAVKGYPLTLVSSDAFSLEKRRTMRSFGADLVIVPSQDGAITPDLFDRMRAEVRTVIDREGAYWTDQFNNRDSLGGYAGIGRELVTQAGTEIDVFCGGVGVGGMLVGVSQALKEAGSRARIVALEPASSPMLTQGVGGPHHVEGIGTGIIPPLLTPGSYDEAMAVPEDDAR
;
A
#
# COMPACT_ATOMS: atom_id res chain seq x y z
N VAL A 1 25.50 -34.01 -14.72
CA VAL A 1 25.74 -33.36 -13.42
C VAL A 1 25.20 -31.94 -13.58
N SER A 2 23.92 -31.73 -13.25
CA SER A 2 23.30 -30.42 -13.22
C SER A 2 23.62 -29.79 -11.87
N GLY A 3 24.61 -28.91 -11.87
CA GLY A 3 24.90 -28.08 -10.72
C GLY A 3 23.74 -27.11 -10.51
N ASN A 4 22.90 -27.37 -9.51
CA ASN A 4 22.03 -26.38 -8.92
C ASN A 4 22.93 -25.53 -8.02
N GLU A 5 23.54 -24.48 -8.57
CA GLU A 5 24.22 -23.48 -7.76
C GLU A 5 23.14 -22.80 -6.97
N ASP A 6 23.11 -23.04 -5.65
CA ASP A 6 22.28 -22.32 -4.66
C ASP A 6 22.72 -20.86 -4.60
N HIS A 7 22.40 -20.09 -5.63
CA HIS A 7 22.55 -18.64 -5.56
C HIS A 7 21.46 -18.08 -4.63
N PRO A 8 21.84 -17.19 -3.69
CA PRO A 8 20.85 -16.55 -2.83
C PRO A 8 19.81 -15.82 -3.69
N ALA A 9 18.54 -15.94 -3.28
CA ALA A 9 17.43 -15.32 -4.01
C ALA A 9 17.61 -13.78 -4.10
N PRO A 10 17.22 -13.16 -5.23
CA PRO A 10 17.24 -11.70 -5.35
C PRO A 10 16.47 -11.04 -4.20
N ILE A 11 16.94 -9.88 -3.74
CA ILE A 11 16.33 -9.19 -2.57
C ILE A 11 14.84 -8.89 -2.75
N LEU A 12 14.35 -8.68 -3.98
CA LEU A 12 12.93 -8.47 -4.25
C LEU A 12 12.08 -9.71 -3.95
N ASP A 13 12.67 -10.91 -3.91
CA ASP A 13 11.97 -12.15 -3.55
C ASP A 13 11.72 -12.29 -2.03
N ALA A 14 12.31 -11.40 -1.24
CA ALA A 14 11.96 -11.21 0.16
C ALA A 14 10.62 -10.47 0.36
N ILE A 15 10.07 -9.85 -0.71
CA ILE A 15 8.76 -9.23 -0.65
C ILE A 15 7.68 -10.32 -0.63
N GLY A 16 6.84 -10.29 0.39
CA GLY A 16 5.79 -11.29 0.58
C GLY A 16 6.24 -12.49 1.43
N LYS A 17 5.51 -13.60 1.33
CA LYS A 17 5.72 -14.81 2.16
C LYS A 17 5.76 -14.48 3.66
N THR A 18 4.98 -13.49 4.05
CA THR A 18 4.96 -12.98 5.42
C THR A 18 4.26 -13.97 6.36
N PRO A 19 4.63 -14.01 7.66
CA PRO A 19 3.97 -14.89 8.62
C PRO A 19 2.50 -14.53 8.82
N LEU A 20 1.68 -15.57 9.08
CA LEU A 20 0.35 -15.45 9.65
C LEU A 20 0.42 -15.97 11.08
N VAL A 21 0.00 -15.18 12.05
CA VAL A 21 0.07 -15.55 13.47
C VAL A 21 -1.30 -15.46 14.13
N ARG A 22 -1.53 -16.37 15.07
CA ARG A 22 -2.73 -16.38 15.90
C ARG A 22 -2.52 -15.51 17.14
N LEU A 23 -3.48 -14.63 17.43
CA LEU A 23 -3.50 -13.89 18.69
C LEU A 23 -4.01 -14.79 19.81
N GLN A 24 -3.20 -14.96 20.88
CA GLN A 24 -3.53 -15.86 21.98
C GLN A 24 -4.16 -15.16 23.19
N ARG A 25 -3.82 -13.90 23.43
CA ARG A 25 -4.20 -13.18 24.66
C ARG A 25 -5.15 -12.01 24.42
N LEU A 26 -5.11 -11.41 23.23
CA LEU A 26 -5.95 -10.25 22.90
C LEU A 26 -7.33 -10.66 22.38
N ALA A 27 -7.50 -11.90 21.90
CA ALA A 27 -8.80 -12.41 21.53
C ALA A 27 -9.60 -12.78 22.80
N PRO A 28 -10.89 -12.37 22.90
CA PRO A 28 -11.74 -12.73 24.05
C PRO A 28 -11.86 -14.26 24.20
N ALA A 29 -11.91 -14.74 25.42
CA ALA A 29 -12.14 -16.16 25.71
C ALA A 29 -13.51 -16.59 25.15
N GLY A 30 -13.54 -17.67 24.34
CA GLY A 30 -14.76 -18.13 23.67
C GLY A 30 -15.22 -17.28 22.47
N GLY A 31 -14.43 -16.28 22.09
CA GLY A 31 -14.65 -15.47 20.89
C GLY A 31 -14.07 -16.09 19.62
N ALA A 32 -14.05 -15.34 18.54
CA ALA A 32 -13.47 -15.75 17.26
C ALA A 32 -11.95 -15.96 17.37
N GLU A 33 -11.43 -16.86 16.58
CA GLU A 33 -9.99 -16.97 16.34
C GLU A 33 -9.54 -15.75 15.52
N VAL A 34 -8.56 -14.98 16.04
CA VAL A 34 -8.02 -13.81 15.37
C VAL A 34 -6.64 -14.12 14.83
N LEU A 35 -6.49 -14.01 13.52
CA LEU A 35 -5.24 -14.20 12.80
C LEU A 35 -4.74 -12.84 12.29
N VAL A 36 -3.43 -12.60 12.42
CA VAL A 36 -2.78 -11.37 11.97
C VAL A 36 -1.72 -11.68 10.92
N LYS A 37 -1.88 -11.13 9.72
CA LYS A 37 -0.91 -11.21 8.64
C LYS A 37 0.17 -10.15 8.85
N LEU A 38 1.39 -10.56 9.17
CA LEU A 38 2.47 -9.69 9.61
C LEU A 38 3.22 -9.07 8.42
N GLU A 39 2.58 -8.15 7.71
CA GLU A 39 3.13 -7.52 6.51
C GLU A 39 4.35 -6.61 6.75
N TYR A 40 4.62 -6.24 8.00
CA TYR A 40 5.83 -5.51 8.37
C TYR A 40 7.12 -6.36 8.26
N PHE A 41 7.04 -7.66 8.00
CA PHE A 41 8.19 -8.49 7.65
C PHE A 41 8.66 -8.31 6.20
N SER A 42 7.93 -7.54 5.38
CA SER A 42 8.44 -7.11 4.07
C SER A 42 9.63 -6.15 4.23
N PRO A 43 10.54 -6.05 3.25
CA PRO A 43 11.84 -5.33 3.36
C PRO A 43 11.77 -3.89 3.88
N THR A 44 10.74 -3.12 3.52
CA THR A 44 10.56 -1.74 4.03
C THR A 44 9.62 -1.65 5.24
N GLY A 45 9.22 -2.79 5.81
CA GLY A 45 8.28 -2.83 6.93
C GLY A 45 6.83 -2.56 6.52
N SER A 46 6.45 -2.79 5.26
CA SER A 46 5.12 -2.45 4.77
C SER A 46 4.62 -3.38 3.66
N TYR A 47 3.32 -3.69 3.67
CA TYR A 47 2.65 -4.37 2.56
C TYR A 47 2.71 -3.59 1.23
N LYS A 48 3.10 -2.31 1.27
CA LYS A 48 3.30 -1.48 0.09
C LYS A 48 4.45 -1.97 -0.81
N ASP A 49 5.38 -2.77 -0.30
CA ASP A 49 6.43 -3.39 -1.11
C ASP A 49 5.85 -4.25 -2.21
N ARG A 50 4.76 -4.99 -1.93
CA ARG A 50 4.05 -5.81 -2.91
C ARG A 50 3.47 -4.97 -4.05
N MET A 51 2.87 -3.83 -3.69
CA MET A 51 2.34 -2.87 -4.65
C MET A 51 3.45 -2.24 -5.48
N ALA A 52 4.50 -1.73 -4.83
CA ALA A 52 5.60 -1.07 -5.52
C ALA A 52 6.24 -1.99 -6.57
N ARG A 53 6.52 -3.25 -6.20
CA ARG A 53 7.01 -4.26 -7.13
C ARG A 53 6.04 -4.48 -8.29
N ALA A 54 4.76 -4.65 -8.01
CA ALA A 54 3.75 -4.91 -9.03
C ALA A 54 3.58 -3.73 -10.01
N LEU A 55 3.62 -2.49 -9.52
CA LEU A 55 3.51 -1.28 -10.35
C LEU A 55 4.69 -1.17 -11.32
N ILE A 56 5.91 -1.36 -10.84
CA ILE A 56 7.12 -1.26 -11.67
C ILE A 56 7.19 -2.44 -12.67
N GLU A 57 7.07 -3.68 -12.19
CA GLU A 57 7.13 -4.86 -13.07
C GLU A 57 5.96 -4.91 -14.06
N GLY A 58 4.77 -4.42 -13.67
CA GLY A 58 3.63 -4.27 -14.57
C GLY A 58 3.90 -3.28 -15.70
N ALA A 59 4.50 -2.12 -15.37
CA ALA A 59 4.88 -1.12 -16.34
C ALA A 59 5.97 -1.60 -17.30
N GLU A 60 6.98 -2.32 -16.81
CA GLU A 60 8.00 -2.98 -17.60
C GLU A 60 7.40 -3.96 -18.61
N ARG A 61 6.54 -4.87 -18.13
CA ARG A 61 5.88 -5.88 -18.99
C ARG A 61 5.05 -5.27 -20.10
N ARG A 62 4.41 -4.12 -19.85
CA ARG A 62 3.65 -3.39 -20.89
C ARG A 62 4.52 -2.50 -21.78
N GLY A 63 5.81 -2.36 -21.48
CA GLY A 63 6.73 -1.49 -22.22
C GLY A 63 6.43 0.01 -22.05
N VAL A 64 5.69 0.41 -21.00
CA VAL A 64 5.39 1.81 -20.71
C VAL A 64 6.40 2.47 -19.78
N LEU A 65 7.24 1.66 -19.13
CA LEU A 65 8.43 2.09 -18.40
C LEU A 65 9.66 1.57 -19.10
N GLN A 66 10.51 2.47 -19.59
CA GLN A 66 11.74 2.13 -20.31
C GLN A 66 12.93 1.98 -19.34
N PRO A 67 13.91 1.15 -19.65
CA PRO A 67 15.14 1.05 -18.85
C PRO A 67 15.78 2.43 -18.62
N GLY A 68 16.07 2.74 -17.35
CA GLY A 68 16.67 4.02 -16.97
C GLY A 68 15.73 5.23 -16.99
N GLN A 69 14.47 5.07 -17.40
CA GLN A 69 13.47 6.14 -17.33
C GLN A 69 13.20 6.53 -15.88
N ARG A 70 13.06 7.83 -15.61
CA ARG A 70 12.68 8.30 -14.28
C ARG A 70 11.27 7.86 -13.91
N VAL A 71 11.12 7.42 -12.69
CA VAL A 71 9.80 7.14 -12.06
C VAL A 71 9.43 8.31 -11.15
N VAL A 72 8.14 8.61 -11.07
CA VAL A 72 7.62 9.66 -10.17
C VAL A 72 6.36 9.18 -9.46
N GLU A 73 6.21 9.58 -8.19
CA GLU A 73 4.97 9.38 -7.41
C GLU A 73 4.85 10.48 -6.34
N PHE A 74 3.62 10.79 -5.93
CA PHE A 74 3.42 11.60 -4.72
C PHE A 74 2.96 10.72 -3.55
N THR A 75 3.52 10.99 -2.38
CA THR A 75 3.24 10.14 -1.21
C THR A 75 3.62 10.81 0.09
N GLY A 76 2.85 10.50 1.13
CA GLY A 76 3.17 10.88 2.52
C GLY A 76 3.97 9.82 3.30
N GLY A 77 4.12 8.59 2.77
CA GLY A 77 4.63 7.54 3.65
C GLY A 77 5.14 6.27 2.97
N SER A 78 4.63 5.13 3.40
CA SER A 78 5.16 3.80 3.08
C SER A 78 5.25 3.49 1.59
N THR A 79 4.33 4.00 0.76
CA THR A 79 4.44 3.88 -0.71
C THR A 79 5.77 4.41 -1.23
N GLY A 80 6.21 5.58 -0.72
CA GLY A 80 7.47 6.17 -1.15
C GLY A 80 8.68 5.34 -0.73
N SER A 81 8.71 4.83 0.49
CA SER A 81 9.78 3.92 0.95
C SER A 81 9.84 2.65 0.10
N SER A 82 8.68 2.06 -0.20
CA SER A 82 8.58 0.84 -1.01
C SER A 82 9.01 1.08 -2.47
N LEU A 83 8.55 2.18 -3.10
CA LEU A 83 8.98 2.54 -4.46
C LEU A 83 10.48 2.85 -4.50
N ALA A 84 11.01 3.56 -3.49
CA ALA A 84 12.44 3.88 -3.42
C ALA A 84 13.28 2.60 -3.34
N PHE A 85 12.88 1.65 -2.52
CA PHE A 85 13.53 0.33 -2.42
C PHE A 85 13.50 -0.42 -3.76
N VAL A 86 12.31 -0.57 -4.37
CA VAL A 86 12.17 -1.32 -5.63
C VAL A 86 12.92 -0.65 -6.78
N CYS A 87 12.81 0.69 -6.91
CA CYS A 87 13.52 1.45 -7.94
C CYS A 87 15.04 1.37 -7.77
N ALA A 88 15.55 1.46 -6.53
CA ALA A 88 16.98 1.30 -6.26
C ALA A 88 17.50 -0.07 -6.72
N VAL A 89 16.76 -1.15 -6.41
CA VAL A 89 17.16 -2.52 -6.83
C VAL A 89 17.12 -2.69 -8.34
N LYS A 90 16.12 -2.09 -9.01
CA LYS A 90 15.92 -2.22 -10.47
C LYS A 90 16.69 -1.18 -11.29
N GLY A 91 17.37 -0.23 -10.66
CA GLY A 91 18.18 0.79 -11.33
C GLY A 91 17.36 1.93 -11.96
N TYR A 92 16.17 2.22 -11.46
CA TYR A 92 15.35 3.35 -11.90
C TYR A 92 15.62 4.59 -11.05
N PRO A 93 15.95 5.75 -11.64
CA PRO A 93 15.94 7.02 -10.93
C PRO A 93 14.50 7.34 -10.49
N LEU A 94 14.34 7.77 -9.24
CA LEU A 94 13.02 8.03 -8.66
C LEU A 94 12.92 9.43 -8.08
N THR A 95 11.88 10.16 -8.45
CA THR A 95 11.46 11.39 -7.79
C THR A 95 10.20 11.13 -6.97
N LEU A 96 10.23 11.46 -5.69
CA LEU A 96 9.06 11.40 -4.82
C LEU A 96 8.65 12.82 -4.42
N VAL A 97 7.41 13.16 -4.72
CA VAL A 97 6.79 14.40 -4.26
C VAL A 97 6.15 14.13 -2.90
N SER A 98 6.61 14.83 -1.88
CA SER A 98 6.14 14.69 -0.51
C SER A 98 5.90 16.05 0.13
N SER A 99 5.56 16.10 1.40
CA SER A 99 5.37 17.34 2.15
C SER A 99 6.05 17.27 3.50
N ASP A 100 6.31 18.43 4.08
CA ASP A 100 6.76 18.58 5.46
C ASP A 100 5.67 18.23 6.49
N ALA A 101 4.40 18.16 6.07
CA ALA A 101 3.30 17.62 6.88
C ALA A 101 3.47 16.13 7.23
N PHE A 102 4.27 15.39 6.47
CA PHE A 102 4.46 13.97 6.69
C PHE A 102 5.74 13.66 7.51
N SER A 103 5.79 12.45 8.07
CA SER A 103 6.87 11.99 8.93
C SER A 103 8.27 12.23 8.34
N LEU A 104 9.13 12.87 9.13
CA LEU A 104 10.54 13.07 8.78
C LEU A 104 11.28 11.73 8.60
N GLU A 105 10.93 10.73 9.42
CA GLU A 105 11.50 9.40 9.35
C GLU A 105 11.25 8.75 7.99
N LYS A 106 10.01 8.80 7.51
CA LYS A 106 9.64 8.29 6.17
C LYS A 106 10.41 9.00 5.06
N ARG A 107 10.53 10.32 5.14
CA ARG A 107 11.32 11.11 4.16
C ARG A 107 12.81 10.75 4.19
N ARG A 108 13.37 10.46 5.36
CA ARG A 108 14.76 9.99 5.50
C ARG A 108 14.94 8.60 4.89
N THR A 109 14.01 7.68 5.13
CA THR A 109 14.02 6.33 4.53
C THR A 109 13.99 6.41 3.00
N MET A 110 13.11 7.22 2.41
CA MET A 110 13.05 7.42 0.95
C MET A 110 14.41 7.89 0.39
N ARG A 111 15.05 8.88 1.05
CA ARG A 111 16.38 9.38 0.64
C ARG A 111 17.47 8.33 0.80
N SER A 112 17.44 7.52 1.85
CA SER A 112 18.45 6.48 2.07
C SER A 112 18.46 5.40 1.00
N PHE A 113 17.32 5.18 0.33
CA PHE A 113 17.22 4.34 -0.86
C PHE A 113 17.52 5.08 -2.18
N GLY A 114 17.96 6.34 -2.12
CA GLY A 114 18.41 7.09 -3.30
C GLY A 114 17.32 7.86 -4.04
N ALA A 115 16.12 8.02 -3.47
CA ALA A 115 15.08 8.83 -4.10
C ALA A 115 15.37 10.35 -3.99
N ASP A 116 15.14 11.06 -5.08
CA ASP A 116 15.07 12.53 -5.08
C ASP A 116 13.74 12.96 -4.45
N LEU A 117 13.79 13.86 -3.46
CA LEU A 117 12.58 14.36 -2.81
C LEU A 117 12.28 15.80 -3.18
N VAL A 118 11.10 16.03 -3.73
CA VAL A 118 10.47 17.34 -3.88
C VAL A 118 9.51 17.55 -2.71
N ILE A 119 9.73 18.58 -1.90
CA ILE A 119 8.91 18.87 -0.73
C ILE A 119 7.95 20.02 -1.06
N VAL A 120 6.66 19.71 -1.08
CA VAL A 120 5.57 20.70 -1.19
C VAL A 120 5.28 21.21 0.22
N PRO A 121 5.42 22.53 0.47
CA PRO A 121 5.19 23.10 1.79
C PRO A 121 3.74 22.87 2.25
N SER A 122 3.57 22.46 3.50
CA SER A 122 2.25 22.41 4.17
C SER A 122 1.89 23.77 4.77
N GLN A 123 0.68 23.90 5.25
CA GLN A 123 0.24 25.02 6.08
C GLN A 123 0.36 24.56 7.54
N ASP A 124 1.33 25.10 8.25
CA ASP A 124 1.61 24.81 9.67
C ASP A 124 1.74 23.31 10.01
N GLY A 125 2.30 22.51 9.08
CA GLY A 125 2.44 21.06 9.25
C GLY A 125 1.14 20.26 9.06
N ALA A 126 0.05 20.90 8.62
CA ALA A 126 -1.25 20.25 8.45
C ALA A 126 -1.42 19.63 7.06
N ILE A 127 -2.15 18.51 7.03
CA ILE A 127 -2.62 17.90 5.77
C ILE A 127 -3.94 18.57 5.40
N THR A 128 -3.87 19.50 4.45
CA THR A 128 -5.04 20.24 3.95
C THR A 128 -5.59 19.60 2.67
N PRO A 129 -6.87 19.81 2.31
CA PRO A 129 -7.46 19.24 1.09
C PRO A 129 -6.69 19.60 -0.20
N ASP A 130 -6.16 20.83 -0.29
CA ASP A 130 -5.38 21.31 -1.43
C ASP A 130 -3.95 20.75 -1.50
N LEU A 131 -3.42 20.18 -0.41
CA LEU A 131 -2.06 19.66 -0.36
C LEU A 131 -1.86 18.55 -1.41
N PHE A 132 -2.78 17.61 -1.49
CA PHE A 132 -2.70 16.52 -2.47
C PHE A 132 -2.78 17.03 -3.91
N ASP A 133 -3.57 18.08 -4.17
CA ASP A 133 -3.67 18.69 -5.51
C ASP A 133 -2.37 19.40 -5.88
N ARG A 134 -1.74 20.12 -4.94
CA ARG A 134 -0.42 20.72 -5.15
C ARG A 134 0.67 19.68 -5.37
N MET A 135 0.66 18.58 -4.61
CA MET A 135 1.60 17.49 -4.82
C MET A 135 1.40 16.82 -6.18
N ARG A 136 0.16 16.64 -6.62
CA ARG A 136 -0.17 16.09 -7.94
C ARG A 136 0.26 17.04 -9.07
N ALA A 137 0.12 18.35 -8.89
CA ALA A 137 0.62 19.34 -9.84
C ALA A 137 2.14 19.27 -10.00
N GLU A 138 2.87 19.09 -8.90
CA GLU A 138 4.32 18.92 -8.93
C GLU A 138 4.75 17.61 -9.63
N VAL A 139 4.00 16.51 -9.45
CA VAL A 139 4.23 15.28 -10.24
C VAL A 139 4.14 15.57 -11.74
N ARG A 140 3.13 16.33 -12.18
CA ARG A 140 2.97 16.72 -13.60
C ARG A 140 4.17 17.55 -14.09
N THR A 141 4.65 18.47 -13.27
CA THR A 141 5.85 19.27 -13.58
C THR A 141 7.07 18.35 -13.82
N VAL A 142 7.25 17.32 -13.00
CA VAL A 142 8.35 16.33 -13.19
C VAL A 142 8.15 15.53 -14.48
N ILE A 143 6.92 15.11 -14.78
CA ILE A 143 6.60 14.38 -16.02
C ILE A 143 6.92 15.24 -17.24
N ASP A 144 6.45 16.49 -17.27
CA ASP A 144 6.62 17.39 -18.41
C ASP A 144 8.10 17.73 -18.65
N ARG A 145 8.88 17.85 -17.57
CA ARG A 145 10.30 18.18 -17.64
C ARG A 145 11.19 17.00 -18.04
N GLU A 146 10.90 15.79 -17.55
CA GLU A 146 11.82 14.65 -17.60
C GLU A 146 11.24 13.43 -18.32
N GLY A 147 10.00 13.48 -18.81
CA GLY A 147 9.34 12.32 -19.40
C GLY A 147 9.18 11.16 -18.39
N ALA A 148 9.01 11.51 -17.12
CA ALA A 148 8.94 10.53 -16.04
C ALA A 148 7.69 9.65 -16.15
N TYR A 149 7.83 8.36 -15.78
CA TYR A 149 6.69 7.46 -15.62
C TYR A 149 6.04 7.68 -14.25
N TRP A 150 4.76 8.04 -14.23
CA TRP A 150 3.98 8.14 -12.99
C TRP A 150 3.36 6.79 -12.62
N THR A 151 3.65 6.29 -11.44
CA THR A 151 3.10 5.01 -10.94
C THR A 151 1.62 5.07 -10.63
N ASP A 152 1.09 6.25 -10.28
CA ASP A 152 -0.33 6.55 -10.01
C ASP A 152 -1.00 5.52 -9.09
N GLN A 153 -0.52 5.42 -7.86
CA GLN A 153 -0.98 4.43 -6.87
C GLN A 153 -2.49 4.42 -6.62
N PHE A 154 -3.19 5.54 -6.91
CA PHE A 154 -4.63 5.65 -6.71
C PHE A 154 -5.46 4.97 -7.80
N ASN A 155 -4.93 4.91 -9.04
CA ASN A 155 -5.67 4.43 -10.20
C ASN A 155 -5.05 3.17 -10.83
N ASN A 156 -3.77 2.94 -10.63
CA ASN A 156 -3.05 1.85 -11.31
C ASN A 156 -3.43 0.48 -10.76
N ARG A 157 -4.12 -0.29 -11.59
CA ARG A 157 -4.67 -1.61 -11.24
C ARG A 157 -3.61 -2.71 -11.11
N ASP A 158 -2.36 -2.51 -11.53
CA ASP A 158 -1.27 -3.46 -11.29
C ASP A 158 -1.07 -3.71 -9.78
N SER A 159 -1.37 -2.71 -8.96
CA SER A 159 -1.35 -2.83 -7.50
C SER A 159 -2.19 -3.99 -6.98
N LEU A 160 -3.34 -4.25 -7.60
CA LEU A 160 -4.27 -5.32 -7.21
C LEU A 160 -3.59 -6.70 -7.30
N GLY A 161 -2.83 -6.94 -8.39
CA GLY A 161 -2.08 -8.18 -8.58
C GLY A 161 -1.01 -8.41 -7.51
N GLY A 162 -0.33 -7.34 -7.09
CA GLY A 162 0.63 -7.37 -5.98
C GLY A 162 -0.03 -7.74 -4.66
N TYR A 163 -1.14 -7.10 -4.34
CA TYR A 163 -1.89 -7.35 -3.12
C TYR A 163 -2.66 -8.67 -3.10
N ALA A 164 -3.06 -9.19 -4.27
CA ALA A 164 -3.64 -10.54 -4.37
C ALA A 164 -2.70 -11.62 -3.82
N GLY A 165 -1.38 -11.37 -3.79
CA GLY A 165 -0.41 -12.22 -3.12
C GLY A 165 -0.72 -12.44 -1.64
N ILE A 166 -1.21 -11.42 -0.92
CA ILE A 166 -1.64 -11.55 0.48
C ILE A 166 -2.80 -12.56 0.59
N GLY A 167 -3.81 -12.42 -0.26
CA GLY A 167 -4.98 -13.31 -0.25
C GLY A 167 -4.59 -14.77 -0.56
N ARG A 168 -3.73 -15.00 -1.55
CA ARG A 168 -3.21 -16.34 -1.86
C ARG A 168 -2.41 -16.95 -0.69
N GLU A 169 -1.61 -16.14 -0.01
CA GLU A 169 -0.88 -16.58 1.19
C GLU A 169 -1.84 -16.90 2.34
N LEU A 170 -2.89 -16.10 2.55
CA LEU A 170 -3.93 -16.38 3.56
C LEU A 170 -4.60 -17.73 3.30
N VAL A 171 -5.00 -18.01 2.06
CA VAL A 171 -5.58 -19.31 1.67
C VAL A 171 -4.60 -20.45 1.95
N THR A 172 -3.32 -20.27 1.66
CA THR A 172 -2.31 -21.30 1.91
C THR A 172 -2.07 -21.54 3.40
N GLN A 173 -2.11 -20.47 4.22
CA GLN A 173 -1.73 -20.50 5.63
C GLN A 173 -2.91 -20.80 6.58
N ALA A 174 -4.13 -20.37 6.23
CA ALA A 174 -5.34 -20.54 7.05
C ALA A 174 -6.44 -21.39 6.38
N GLY A 175 -6.29 -21.74 5.10
CA GLY A 175 -7.36 -22.38 4.32
C GLY A 175 -8.38 -21.38 3.77
N THR A 176 -9.45 -21.90 3.19
CA THR A 176 -10.55 -21.10 2.60
C THR A 176 -11.64 -20.73 3.58
N GLU A 177 -11.65 -21.34 4.77
CA GLU A 177 -12.66 -21.13 5.82
C GLU A 177 -12.32 -19.91 6.69
N ILE A 178 -12.12 -18.78 6.03
CA ILE A 178 -11.95 -17.48 6.69
C ILE A 178 -13.33 -16.84 6.73
N ASP A 179 -13.87 -16.57 7.92
CA ASP A 179 -15.19 -15.97 8.08
C ASP A 179 -15.17 -14.46 7.75
N VAL A 180 -14.13 -13.76 8.19
CA VAL A 180 -14.01 -12.32 8.02
C VAL A 180 -12.58 -11.92 7.68
N PHE A 181 -12.39 -11.09 6.68
CA PHE A 181 -11.15 -10.37 6.42
C PHE A 181 -11.35 -8.87 6.66
N CYS A 182 -10.54 -8.28 7.55
CA CYS A 182 -10.57 -6.85 7.85
C CYS A 182 -9.31 -6.16 7.32
N GLY A 183 -9.46 -4.98 6.75
CA GLY A 183 -8.32 -4.18 6.30
C GLY A 183 -8.58 -2.68 6.28
N GLY A 184 -7.60 -1.90 6.74
CA GLY A 184 -7.66 -0.43 6.66
C GLY A 184 -7.59 0.07 5.23
N VAL A 185 -8.43 1.07 4.89
CA VAL A 185 -8.52 1.63 3.54
C VAL A 185 -7.69 2.90 3.42
N GLY A 186 -6.56 2.80 2.72
CA GLY A 186 -5.81 3.93 2.18
C GLY A 186 -6.23 4.19 0.72
N VAL A 187 -5.43 3.72 -0.26
CA VAL A 187 -5.78 3.79 -1.70
C VAL A 187 -6.71 2.65 -2.16
N GLY A 188 -7.20 1.80 -1.26
CA GLY A 188 -8.16 0.73 -1.54
C GLY A 188 -7.58 -0.55 -2.14
N GLY A 189 -6.46 -0.49 -2.83
CA GLY A 189 -5.91 -1.60 -3.61
C GLY A 189 -5.66 -2.88 -2.81
N MET A 190 -5.22 -2.78 -1.55
CA MET A 190 -4.96 -3.95 -0.70
C MET A 190 -6.26 -4.72 -0.43
N LEU A 191 -7.29 -4.04 0.04
CA LEU A 191 -8.57 -4.66 0.34
C LEU A 191 -9.18 -5.33 -0.90
N VAL A 192 -9.14 -4.65 -2.05
CA VAL A 192 -9.64 -5.18 -3.33
C VAL A 192 -8.85 -6.39 -3.79
N GLY A 193 -7.51 -6.30 -3.82
CA GLY A 193 -6.66 -7.41 -4.29
C GLY A 193 -6.79 -8.66 -3.42
N VAL A 194 -6.86 -8.49 -2.08
CA VAL A 194 -7.09 -9.61 -1.17
C VAL A 194 -8.47 -10.22 -1.35
N SER A 195 -9.52 -9.38 -1.41
CA SER A 195 -10.89 -9.81 -1.64
C SER A 195 -11.02 -10.65 -2.92
N GLN A 196 -10.42 -10.18 -4.03
CA GLN A 196 -10.43 -10.91 -5.29
C GLN A 196 -9.76 -12.28 -5.15
N ALA A 197 -8.56 -12.35 -4.56
CA ALA A 197 -7.84 -13.60 -4.40
C ALA A 197 -8.57 -14.60 -3.48
N LEU A 198 -9.21 -14.13 -2.41
CA LEU A 198 -10.04 -14.98 -1.54
C LEU A 198 -11.25 -15.54 -2.30
N LYS A 199 -11.96 -14.70 -3.06
CA LYS A 199 -13.12 -15.10 -3.89
C LYS A 199 -12.70 -16.10 -4.98
N GLU A 200 -11.58 -15.86 -5.67
CA GLU A 200 -11.02 -16.77 -6.68
C GLU A 200 -10.69 -18.15 -6.11
N ALA A 201 -10.27 -18.21 -4.84
CA ALA A 201 -10.01 -19.47 -4.12
C ALA A 201 -11.27 -20.15 -3.58
N GLY A 202 -12.45 -19.58 -3.79
CA GLY A 202 -13.73 -20.12 -3.29
C GLY A 202 -14.04 -19.76 -1.84
N SER A 203 -13.28 -18.87 -1.19
CA SER A 203 -13.59 -18.38 0.15
C SER A 203 -14.88 -17.56 0.17
N ARG A 204 -15.66 -17.69 1.25
CA ARG A 204 -16.85 -16.90 1.52
C ARG A 204 -16.63 -15.82 2.58
N ALA A 205 -15.37 -15.45 2.81
CA ALA A 205 -15.01 -14.44 3.77
C ALA A 205 -15.77 -13.14 3.55
N ARG A 206 -16.40 -12.62 4.59
CA ARG A 206 -16.94 -11.27 4.61
C ARG A 206 -15.79 -10.26 4.63
N ILE A 207 -15.78 -9.31 3.73
CA ILE A 207 -14.73 -8.31 3.58
C ILE A 207 -15.15 -7.03 4.29
N VAL A 208 -14.42 -6.64 5.30
CA VAL A 208 -14.69 -5.45 6.12
C VAL A 208 -13.63 -4.38 5.85
N ALA A 209 -14.09 -3.24 5.33
CA ALA A 209 -13.28 -2.05 5.12
C ALA A 209 -13.20 -1.23 6.42
N LEU A 210 -12.00 -0.97 6.92
CA LEU A 210 -11.81 -0.17 8.13
C LEU A 210 -11.37 1.25 7.78
N GLU A 211 -11.96 2.24 8.46
CA GLU A 211 -11.60 3.64 8.33
C GLU A 211 -11.54 4.34 9.70
N PRO A 212 -10.81 5.47 9.85
CA PRO A 212 -10.85 6.26 11.09
C PRO A 212 -12.25 6.85 11.33
N ALA A 213 -12.77 6.74 12.56
CA ALA A 213 -14.06 7.32 12.91
C ALA A 213 -14.09 8.85 12.81
N SER A 214 -12.93 9.51 12.87
CA SER A 214 -12.75 10.95 12.64
C SER A 214 -12.75 11.34 11.15
N SER A 215 -12.66 10.35 10.24
CA SER A 215 -12.72 10.55 8.79
C SER A 215 -13.58 9.46 8.11
N PRO A 216 -14.88 9.37 8.42
CA PRO A 216 -15.76 8.27 8.05
C PRO A 216 -16.27 8.42 6.60
N MET A 217 -15.36 8.40 5.65
CA MET A 217 -15.66 8.62 4.22
C MET A 217 -16.50 7.50 3.61
N LEU A 218 -16.25 6.24 4.01
CA LEU A 218 -16.96 5.08 3.46
C LEU A 218 -18.33 4.90 4.10
N THR A 219 -18.44 5.18 5.42
CA THR A 219 -19.68 4.98 6.18
C THR A 219 -20.61 6.19 6.14
N GLN A 220 -20.06 7.42 6.06
CA GLN A 220 -20.84 8.66 6.18
C GLN A 220 -20.60 9.67 5.03
N GLY A 221 -19.64 9.42 4.14
CA GLY A 221 -19.31 10.33 3.03
C GLY A 221 -18.59 11.61 3.49
N VAL A 222 -18.01 11.63 4.69
CA VAL A 222 -17.37 12.81 5.28
C VAL A 222 -15.91 12.52 5.57
N GLY A 223 -14.99 13.34 5.04
CA GLY A 223 -13.59 13.34 5.42
C GLY A 223 -13.31 14.26 6.60
N GLY A 224 -12.35 13.93 7.44
CA GLY A 224 -11.94 14.73 8.58
C GLY A 224 -10.46 14.53 8.94
N PRO A 225 -9.90 15.37 9.83
CA PRO A 225 -8.53 15.22 10.30
C PRO A 225 -8.41 14.00 11.22
N HIS A 226 -7.31 13.25 11.08
CA HIS A 226 -6.96 12.13 11.94
C HIS A 226 -5.44 11.90 11.97
N HIS A 227 -4.97 11.04 12.89
CA HIS A 227 -3.55 10.72 13.09
C HIS A 227 -3.21 9.27 12.74
N VAL A 228 -4.13 8.52 12.13
CA VAL A 228 -3.89 7.14 11.71
C VAL A 228 -3.13 7.14 10.40
N GLU A 229 -1.86 6.71 10.43
CA GLU A 229 -1.01 6.73 9.24
C GLU A 229 -1.41 5.65 8.22
N GLY A 230 -1.36 5.99 6.94
CA GLY A 230 -1.49 5.07 5.81
C GLY A 230 -2.90 4.72 5.36
N ILE A 231 -3.94 5.17 6.09
CA ILE A 231 -5.35 5.01 5.74
C ILE A 231 -6.10 6.34 5.84
N GLY A 232 -7.38 6.35 5.45
CA GLY A 232 -8.24 7.54 5.65
C GLY A 232 -7.83 8.73 4.78
N THR A 233 -7.70 8.55 3.45
CA THR A 233 -7.23 9.60 2.52
C THR A 233 -8.21 10.78 2.33
N GLY A 234 -9.37 10.77 3.01
CA GLY A 234 -10.39 11.81 2.89
C GLY A 234 -11.20 11.77 1.59
N ILE A 235 -10.97 10.77 0.75
CA ILE A 235 -11.73 10.51 -0.48
C ILE A 235 -12.08 9.02 -0.55
N ILE A 236 -13.11 8.68 -1.34
CA ILE A 236 -13.35 7.30 -1.74
C ILE A 236 -12.31 6.94 -2.81
N PRO A 237 -11.40 5.99 -2.55
CA PRO A 237 -10.34 5.68 -3.51
C PRO A 237 -10.91 5.11 -4.81
N PRO A 238 -10.40 5.52 -6.00
CA PRO A 238 -10.90 5.03 -7.30
C PRO A 238 -10.79 3.52 -7.49
N LEU A 239 -9.81 2.86 -6.84
CA LEU A 239 -9.66 1.40 -6.89
C LEU A 239 -10.73 0.66 -6.08
N LEU A 240 -11.37 1.32 -5.10
CA LEU A 240 -12.39 0.73 -4.25
C LEU A 240 -13.76 0.80 -4.97
N THR A 241 -14.00 -0.16 -5.85
CA THR A 241 -15.24 -0.23 -6.63
C THR A 241 -16.39 -0.84 -5.81
N PRO A 242 -17.67 -0.57 -6.18
CA PRO A 242 -18.81 -1.24 -5.56
C PRO A 242 -18.66 -2.76 -5.57
N GLY A 243 -18.99 -3.43 -4.45
CA GLY A 243 -18.81 -4.88 -4.28
C GLY A 243 -17.39 -5.34 -3.97
N SER A 244 -16.44 -4.42 -3.76
CA SER A 244 -15.08 -4.76 -3.31
C SER A 244 -15.04 -5.15 -1.83
N TYR A 245 -16.01 -4.73 -1.05
CA TYR A 245 -16.19 -5.06 0.37
C TYR A 245 -17.68 -5.23 0.67
N ASP A 246 -17.98 -5.94 1.77
CA ASP A 246 -19.34 -6.24 2.20
C ASP A 246 -19.82 -5.25 3.27
N GLU A 247 -18.89 -4.69 4.05
CA GLU A 247 -19.17 -3.78 5.15
C GLU A 247 -18.04 -2.76 5.30
N ALA A 248 -18.39 -1.54 5.73
CA ALA A 248 -17.43 -0.54 6.19
C ALA A 248 -17.62 -0.28 7.68
N MET A 249 -16.52 -0.17 8.42
CA MET A 249 -16.53 0.08 9.87
C MET A 249 -15.61 1.26 10.20
N ALA A 250 -16.18 2.26 10.87
CA ALA A 250 -15.42 3.37 11.42
C ALA A 250 -14.88 3.01 12.81
N VAL A 251 -13.55 3.08 12.99
CA VAL A 251 -12.85 2.72 14.24
C VAL A 251 -12.34 4.00 14.93
N PRO A 252 -12.68 4.24 16.22
CA PRO A 252 -12.12 5.35 17.00
C PRO A 252 -10.59 5.26 17.06
N GLU A 253 -9.91 6.42 17.00
CA GLU A 253 -8.44 6.44 17.05
C GLU A 253 -7.89 5.89 18.39
N ASP A 254 -8.59 6.10 19.47
CA ASP A 254 -8.18 5.59 20.79
C ASP A 254 -8.27 4.06 20.88
N ASP A 255 -9.18 3.43 20.13
CA ASP A 255 -9.28 1.97 20.04
C ASP A 255 -8.21 1.37 19.09
N ALA A 256 -7.60 2.20 18.27
CA ALA A 256 -6.57 1.79 17.32
C ALA A 256 -5.13 1.90 17.86
N ARG A 257 -4.96 2.31 19.11
CA ARG A 257 -3.67 2.48 19.83
C ARG A 257 -3.45 1.36 20.89
#